data_3ea762f1de2b0db1938cf291a05e3a7d
#
_entry.id   3ea762f1de2b0db1938cf291a05e3a7d
#
_cell.length_a   1.000
_cell.length_b   1.000
_cell.length_c   1.000
_cell.angle_alpha   90.00
_cell.angle_beta   90.00
_cell.angle_gamma   90.00
#
_symmetry.space_group_name_H-M   'P 1'
#
loop_
_entity.id
_entity.type
_entity.pdbx_description
1 polymer ?
#
loop_
_entity_poly.entity_id
_entity_poly.type
_entity_poly.pdbx_seq_one_letter_code
_entity_poly.pdbx_strand_id
1 'polypeptide(L)'
;MIRNKFLLTALLAAAFSGVQAQDDGFDLSSQRGEKQDVNVVPGKKLDHHGIVINPTPHNFNVQTDVLLNLANGVNLVDKQHKFADDLGFLKTNKKGVRLTIDFGVKQAQKAGLKKMVSGAYLLTADKKGINIVGYDERGAFYGIQTMKQVLASPVLNGNMPYLTCNDYPDLPLRGVVEGFYGEPWSHQVRLSLIDYYGRNKLNEYVYGPKDDPYHSSPNWRLPYPDDQARNIHELVEACRRNRVDFVWAIHPGKDIKWNEEDYK
;
A
#
# COMPACT_ATOMS: atom_id res chain seq x y z
N MET A 1 16.26 0.67 -22.64
CA MET A 1 15.21 0.88 -21.60
C MET A 1 15.39 -0.05 -20.37
N ILE A 2 16.60 -0.53 -20.11
CA ILE A 2 16.93 -1.51 -19.03
C ILE A 2 17.79 -0.87 -17.90
N ARG A 3 18.24 0.37 -18.08
CA ARG A 3 19.20 1.01 -17.15
C ARG A 3 18.60 1.54 -15.84
N ASN A 4 17.29 1.81 -15.78
CA ASN A 4 16.68 2.44 -14.57
C ASN A 4 16.20 1.45 -13.50
N LYS A 5 16.09 0.15 -13.80
CA LYS A 5 15.70 -0.85 -12.79
C LYS A 5 16.83 -1.23 -11.83
N PHE A 6 18.10 -1.10 -12.28
CA PHE A 6 19.26 -1.41 -11.43
C PHE A 6 19.65 -0.28 -10.46
N LEU A 7 19.27 0.98 -10.77
CA LEU A 7 19.59 2.09 -9.87
C LEU A 7 18.77 2.08 -8.58
N LEU A 8 17.51 1.64 -8.63
CA LEU A 8 16.65 1.63 -7.44
C LEU A 8 17.07 0.55 -6.43
N THR A 9 17.55 -0.60 -6.93
CA THR A 9 18.04 -1.69 -6.05
C THR A 9 19.40 -1.36 -5.45
N ALA A 10 20.24 -0.62 -6.16
CA ALA A 10 21.55 -0.18 -5.68
C ALA A 10 21.43 0.94 -4.61
N LEU A 11 20.45 1.84 -4.73
CA LEU A 11 20.22 2.88 -3.71
C LEU A 11 19.72 2.32 -2.38
N LEU A 12 18.87 1.28 -2.38
CA LEU A 12 18.46 0.62 -1.12
C LEU A 12 19.63 -0.12 -0.45
N ALA A 13 20.54 -0.71 -1.22
CA ALA A 13 21.72 -1.39 -0.66
C ALA A 13 22.77 -0.40 -0.14
N ALA A 14 22.92 0.77 -0.78
CA ALA A 14 23.89 1.79 -0.34
C ALA A 14 23.44 2.53 0.94
N ALA A 15 22.12 2.63 1.20
CA ALA A 15 21.61 3.26 2.42
C ALA A 15 21.89 2.44 3.68
N PHE A 16 22.14 1.13 3.55
CA PHE A 16 22.50 0.26 4.67
C PHE A 16 24.00 0.13 4.94
N SER A 17 24.85 0.53 4.00
CA SER A 17 26.31 0.37 4.13
C SER A 17 27.04 1.62 4.66
N GLY A 18 26.35 2.72 4.90
CA GLY A 18 26.93 4.02 5.29
C GLY A 18 26.75 4.44 6.75
N VAL A 19 26.11 3.64 7.59
CA VAL A 19 26.07 3.93 9.03
C VAL A 19 27.36 3.40 9.66
N GLN A 20 28.40 4.25 9.68
CA GLN A 20 29.44 4.09 10.69
C GLN A 20 28.76 4.37 12.04
N ALA A 21 28.46 3.30 12.78
CA ALA A 21 28.11 3.42 14.18
C ALA A 21 29.25 4.18 14.88
N GLN A 22 28.94 5.30 15.52
CA GLN A 22 29.83 5.84 16.52
C GLN A 22 30.09 4.71 17.52
N ASP A 23 31.37 4.42 17.76
CA ASP A 23 31.79 3.40 18.69
C ASP A 23 31.43 3.87 20.11
N ASP A 24 30.20 3.55 20.52
CA ASP A 24 29.71 3.73 21.88
C ASP A 24 29.98 2.49 22.77
N GLY A 25 30.86 1.62 22.30
CA GLY A 25 31.24 0.39 23.02
C GLY A 25 30.18 -0.71 22.94
N PHE A 26 29.15 -0.58 22.10
CA PHE A 26 28.14 -1.59 21.91
C PHE A 26 28.61 -2.61 20.84
N ASP A 27 29.14 -3.73 21.29
CA ASP A 27 29.58 -4.81 20.42
C ASP A 27 28.39 -5.58 19.83
N LEU A 28 28.02 -5.20 18.59
CA LEU A 28 26.99 -5.91 17.82
C LEU A 28 27.46 -7.29 17.33
N SER A 29 28.76 -7.63 17.46
CA SER A 29 29.27 -8.93 16.99
C SER A 29 28.81 -10.08 17.88
N SER A 30 28.56 -9.81 19.17
CA SER A 30 28.05 -10.77 20.14
C SER A 30 26.53 -11.05 19.99
N GLN A 31 25.80 -10.18 19.26
CA GLN A 31 24.37 -10.35 18.98
C GLN A 31 24.08 -10.85 17.55
N ARG A 32 25.09 -11.08 16.75
CA ARG A 32 24.95 -11.94 15.58
C ARG A 32 24.76 -13.36 16.12
N GLY A 33 23.52 -13.64 16.52
CA GLY A 33 23.10 -15.03 16.74
C GLY A 33 23.62 -15.86 15.60
N GLU A 34 24.04 -17.08 15.89
CA GLU A 34 24.44 -18.08 14.89
C GLU A 34 23.56 -17.88 13.67
N LYS A 35 24.17 -17.82 12.48
CA LYS A 35 23.44 -17.83 11.22
C LYS A 35 22.44 -18.97 11.33
N GLN A 36 21.23 -18.67 11.76
CA GLN A 36 20.15 -19.59 11.53
C GLN A 36 20.14 -19.75 10.02
N ASP A 37 20.50 -20.92 9.55
CA ASP A 37 20.13 -21.36 8.22
C ASP A 37 18.61 -21.27 8.19
N VAL A 38 18.13 -20.07 7.84
CA VAL A 38 16.74 -19.91 7.49
C VAL A 38 16.61 -20.77 6.25
N ASN A 39 16.15 -22.00 6.45
CA ASN A 39 15.66 -22.83 5.36
C ASN A 39 14.52 -22.03 4.75
N VAL A 40 14.88 -21.13 3.84
CA VAL A 40 13.94 -20.51 2.92
C VAL A 40 13.44 -21.68 2.09
N VAL A 41 12.40 -22.34 2.60
CA VAL A 41 11.61 -23.26 1.77
C VAL A 41 11.18 -22.40 0.59
N PRO A 42 11.68 -22.66 -0.64
CA PRO A 42 11.26 -21.91 -1.81
C PRO A 42 9.74 -21.96 -1.79
N GLY A 43 9.11 -20.80 -1.61
CA GLY A 43 7.66 -20.72 -1.59
C GLY A 43 7.18 -21.44 -2.84
N LYS A 44 6.19 -22.33 -2.69
CA LYS A 44 5.59 -23.03 -3.81
C LYS A 44 5.32 -21.98 -4.88
N LYS A 45 6.00 -22.08 -6.03
CA LYS A 45 5.81 -21.14 -7.13
C LYS A 45 4.35 -21.24 -7.51
N LEU A 46 3.55 -20.28 -7.06
CA LEU A 46 2.13 -20.23 -7.41
C LEU A 46 2.11 -19.90 -8.90
N ASP A 47 1.76 -20.88 -9.72
CA ASP A 47 1.56 -20.65 -11.15
C ASP A 47 0.24 -19.93 -11.34
N HIS A 48 0.32 -18.62 -11.46
CA HIS A 48 -0.82 -17.76 -11.81
C HIS A 48 -0.88 -17.51 -13.32
N HIS A 49 -0.41 -18.44 -14.14
CA HIS A 49 -0.45 -18.37 -15.61
C HIS A 49 0.19 -17.07 -16.16
N GLY A 50 1.29 -16.62 -15.57
CA GLY A 50 1.98 -15.39 -15.95
C GLY A 50 1.37 -14.11 -15.39
N ILE A 51 0.34 -14.20 -14.54
CA ILE A 51 -0.22 -13.05 -13.82
C ILE A 51 0.60 -12.80 -12.55
N VAL A 52 1.15 -11.60 -12.40
CA VAL A 52 1.92 -11.19 -11.22
C VAL A 52 1.06 -10.27 -10.36
N ILE A 53 0.84 -10.68 -9.11
CA ILE A 53 0.13 -9.88 -8.10
C ILE A 53 1.05 -9.67 -6.89
N ASN A 54 1.23 -8.43 -6.49
CA ASN A 54 2.08 -8.06 -5.36
C ASN A 54 1.29 -7.18 -4.37
N PRO A 55 1.21 -7.56 -3.08
CA PRO A 55 1.67 -8.84 -2.52
C PRO A 55 0.86 -10.03 -3.07
N THR A 56 1.48 -11.23 -3.03
CA THR A 56 0.82 -12.47 -3.48
C THR A 56 -0.40 -12.75 -2.61
N PRO A 57 -1.59 -12.91 -3.19
CA PRO A 57 -2.81 -13.16 -2.41
C PRO A 57 -2.85 -14.58 -1.84
N HIS A 58 -3.53 -14.77 -0.71
CA HIS A 58 -3.68 -16.06 -0.04
C HIS A 58 -4.43 -17.10 -0.88
N ASN A 59 -5.48 -16.67 -1.55
CA ASN A 59 -6.31 -17.56 -2.37
C ASN A 59 -6.62 -16.88 -3.69
N PHE A 60 -5.97 -17.36 -4.74
CA PHE A 60 -6.15 -16.87 -6.09
C PHE A 60 -6.34 -18.04 -7.03
N ASN A 61 -7.55 -18.18 -7.57
CA ASN A 61 -7.88 -19.17 -8.58
C ASN A 61 -8.28 -18.43 -9.85
N VAL A 62 -7.65 -18.76 -10.96
CA VAL A 62 -7.85 -18.07 -12.24
C VAL A 62 -8.02 -19.07 -13.37
N GLN A 63 -8.91 -18.74 -14.31
CA GLN A 63 -9.15 -19.47 -15.58
C GLN A 63 -8.83 -18.52 -16.72
N THR A 64 -7.68 -18.68 -17.33
CA THR A 64 -7.18 -17.77 -18.38
C THR A 64 -7.70 -18.06 -19.77
N ASP A 65 -8.37 -19.21 -19.96
CA ASP A 65 -9.05 -19.63 -21.17
C ASP A 65 -10.43 -18.97 -21.36
N VAL A 66 -10.99 -18.36 -20.30
CA VAL A 66 -12.26 -17.65 -20.34
C VAL A 66 -12.09 -16.22 -19.87
N LEU A 67 -12.32 -15.27 -20.78
CA LEU A 67 -12.07 -13.85 -20.54
C LEU A 67 -13.36 -13.01 -20.71
N LEU A 68 -13.55 -12.05 -19.81
CA LEU A 68 -14.47 -10.93 -19.98
C LEU A 68 -13.79 -9.87 -20.85
N ASN A 69 -14.35 -9.58 -22.01
CA ASN A 69 -13.84 -8.55 -22.89
C ASN A 69 -14.23 -7.17 -22.35
N LEU A 70 -13.24 -6.36 -21.98
CA LEU A 70 -13.43 -5.01 -21.44
C LEU A 70 -13.30 -3.90 -22.50
N ALA A 71 -13.20 -4.21 -23.79
CA ALA A 71 -13.07 -3.20 -24.86
C ALA A 71 -14.19 -2.17 -24.85
N ASN A 72 -15.41 -2.57 -24.49
CA ASN A 72 -16.56 -1.67 -24.34
C ASN A 72 -16.63 -0.99 -22.98
N GLY A 73 -15.62 -1.18 -22.12
CA GLY A 73 -15.58 -0.64 -20.77
C GLY A 73 -16.42 -1.41 -19.76
N VAL A 74 -16.66 -0.78 -18.61
CA VAL A 74 -17.41 -1.37 -17.50
C VAL A 74 -18.66 -0.57 -17.16
N ASN A 75 -19.72 -1.27 -16.76
CA ASN A 75 -20.89 -0.69 -16.14
C ASN A 75 -20.68 -0.70 -14.62
N LEU A 76 -20.22 0.44 -14.09
CA LEU A 76 -19.87 0.57 -12.68
C LEU A 76 -21.14 0.67 -11.81
N VAL A 77 -21.20 -0.17 -10.79
CA VAL A 77 -22.17 -0.15 -9.70
C VAL A 77 -21.40 -0.03 -8.38
N ASP A 78 -20.95 1.18 -8.08
CA ASP A 78 -20.34 1.52 -6.79
C ASP A 78 -21.45 1.88 -5.81
N LYS A 79 -21.82 0.93 -4.94
CA LYS A 79 -22.98 1.07 -4.07
C LYS A 79 -22.83 2.12 -2.97
N GLN A 80 -21.60 2.51 -2.68
CA GLN A 80 -21.30 3.47 -1.62
C GLN A 80 -20.70 4.78 -2.15
N HIS A 81 -20.55 4.90 -3.47
CA HIS A 81 -20.05 6.10 -4.17
C HIS A 81 -18.68 6.56 -3.68
N LYS A 82 -17.74 5.60 -3.48
CA LYS A 82 -16.42 5.84 -2.90
C LYS A 82 -15.25 5.62 -3.86
N PHE A 83 -15.47 4.92 -4.99
CA PHE A 83 -14.37 4.35 -5.79
C PHE A 83 -14.30 4.85 -7.24
N ALA A 84 -15.10 5.85 -7.60
CA ALA A 84 -15.10 6.37 -8.98
C ALA A 84 -13.70 6.83 -9.42
N ASP A 85 -12.99 7.55 -8.55
CA ASP A 85 -11.63 8.06 -8.84
C ASP A 85 -10.59 6.93 -8.91
N ASP A 86 -10.77 5.89 -8.10
CA ASP A 86 -9.88 4.72 -8.08
C ASP A 86 -9.95 3.90 -9.38
N LEU A 87 -11.03 4.07 -10.14
CA LEU A 87 -11.34 3.35 -11.37
C LEU A 87 -11.08 4.17 -12.65
N GLY A 88 -10.47 5.33 -12.54
CA GLY A 88 -10.15 6.19 -13.69
C GLY A 88 -9.32 5.54 -14.80
N PHE A 89 -8.73 4.36 -14.54
CA PHE A 89 -8.03 3.54 -15.54
C PHE A 89 -8.97 2.71 -16.41
N LEU A 90 -10.27 2.63 -16.10
CA LEU A 90 -11.29 1.91 -16.85
C LEU A 90 -12.23 2.88 -17.56
N LYS A 91 -12.56 2.58 -18.81
CA LYS A 91 -13.65 3.26 -19.49
C LYS A 91 -14.99 2.84 -18.86
N THR A 92 -15.81 3.81 -18.45
CA THR A 92 -17.17 3.55 -17.97
C THR A 92 -18.17 3.56 -19.11
N ASN A 93 -19.07 2.57 -19.16
CA ASN A 93 -20.11 2.45 -20.18
C ASN A 93 -21.28 1.63 -19.65
N LYS A 94 -22.50 2.13 -19.76
CA LYS A 94 -23.73 1.43 -19.32
C LYS A 94 -23.93 0.05 -19.99
N LYS A 95 -23.37 -0.15 -21.20
CA LYS A 95 -23.41 -1.42 -21.93
C LYS A 95 -22.15 -2.27 -21.73
N GLY A 96 -21.21 -1.82 -20.90
CA GLY A 96 -19.98 -2.54 -20.57
C GLY A 96 -20.21 -3.71 -19.62
N VAL A 97 -19.11 -4.40 -19.30
CA VAL A 97 -19.12 -5.48 -18.31
C VAL A 97 -19.53 -4.91 -16.96
N ARG A 98 -20.47 -5.56 -16.27
CA ARG A 98 -20.89 -5.12 -14.94
C ARG A 98 -19.72 -5.22 -13.96
N LEU A 99 -19.40 -4.12 -13.29
CA LEU A 99 -18.44 -4.06 -12.18
C LEU A 99 -19.18 -3.56 -10.94
N THR A 100 -19.34 -4.43 -9.95
CA THR A 100 -19.99 -4.10 -8.68
C THR A 100 -18.95 -3.98 -7.57
N ILE A 101 -19.02 -2.92 -6.79
CA ILE A 101 -18.16 -2.70 -5.61
C ILE A 101 -19.04 -2.41 -4.41
N ASP A 102 -18.76 -3.11 -3.32
CA ASP A 102 -19.45 -2.94 -2.05
C ASP A 102 -18.50 -3.23 -0.88
N PHE A 103 -18.82 -2.79 0.32
CA PHE A 103 -18.07 -3.14 1.52
C PHE A 103 -18.93 -3.05 2.78
N GLY A 104 -18.44 -3.63 3.85
CA GLY A 104 -19.05 -3.63 5.16
C GLY A 104 -19.18 -5.04 5.73
N VAL A 105 -19.32 -5.14 7.04
CA VAL A 105 -19.36 -6.41 7.77
C VAL A 105 -20.43 -7.37 7.24
N LYS A 106 -21.66 -6.87 7.04
CA LYS A 106 -22.77 -7.68 6.53
C LYS A 106 -22.53 -8.15 5.09
N GLN A 107 -21.98 -7.28 4.26
CA GLN A 107 -21.66 -7.57 2.86
C GLN A 107 -20.54 -8.62 2.77
N ALA A 108 -19.51 -8.48 3.58
CA ALA A 108 -18.39 -9.40 3.68
C ALA A 108 -18.83 -10.80 4.14
N GLN A 109 -19.67 -10.88 5.17
CA GLN A 109 -20.26 -12.14 5.63
C GLN A 109 -21.07 -12.83 4.53
N LYS A 110 -21.98 -12.07 3.86
CA LYS A 110 -22.79 -12.60 2.76
C LYS A 110 -21.95 -13.07 1.58
N ALA A 111 -20.84 -12.40 1.29
CA ALA A 111 -19.93 -12.76 0.22
C ALA A 111 -19.02 -13.95 0.56
N GLY A 112 -18.91 -14.34 1.82
CA GLY A 112 -18.09 -15.46 2.26
C GLY A 112 -16.59 -15.12 2.33
N LEU A 113 -16.24 -13.94 2.85
CA LEU A 113 -14.84 -13.62 3.12
C LEU A 113 -14.25 -14.61 4.13
N LYS A 114 -13.06 -15.11 3.85
CA LYS A 114 -12.37 -16.09 4.73
C LYS A 114 -11.90 -15.50 6.05
N LYS A 115 -11.60 -14.20 6.05
CA LYS A 115 -11.19 -13.44 7.25
C LYS A 115 -12.01 -12.15 7.34
N MET A 116 -12.43 -11.82 8.54
CA MET A 116 -13.23 -10.63 8.85
C MET A 116 -12.32 -9.60 9.54
N VAL A 117 -11.34 -9.09 8.79
CA VAL A 117 -10.33 -8.12 9.27
C VAL A 117 -10.21 -6.95 8.31
N SER A 118 -9.76 -5.81 8.82
CA SER A 118 -9.53 -4.61 7.98
C SER A 118 -8.62 -4.92 6.80
N GLY A 119 -9.01 -4.50 5.60
CA GLY A 119 -8.29 -4.77 4.36
C GLY A 119 -8.59 -6.12 3.71
N ALA A 120 -9.41 -6.97 4.32
CA ALA A 120 -9.83 -8.23 3.68
C ALA A 120 -10.84 -7.97 2.56
N TYR A 121 -10.76 -8.76 1.48
CA TYR A 121 -11.64 -8.63 0.32
C TYR A 121 -11.87 -9.94 -0.43
N LEU A 122 -12.96 -9.98 -1.18
CA LEU A 122 -13.25 -10.96 -2.20
C LEU A 122 -13.40 -10.24 -3.54
N LEU A 123 -12.58 -10.62 -4.51
CA LEU A 123 -12.70 -10.24 -5.91
C LEU A 123 -13.13 -11.49 -6.70
N THR A 124 -14.23 -11.39 -7.44
CA THR A 124 -14.68 -12.45 -8.36
C THR A 124 -14.93 -11.88 -9.74
N ALA A 125 -14.63 -12.67 -10.77
CA ALA A 125 -14.99 -12.37 -12.14
C ALA A 125 -15.56 -13.65 -12.77
N ASP A 126 -16.77 -13.57 -13.31
CA ASP A 126 -17.49 -14.66 -13.95
C ASP A 126 -18.42 -14.13 -15.05
N LYS A 127 -19.26 -14.99 -15.64
CA LYS A 127 -20.23 -14.61 -16.67
C LYS A 127 -21.20 -13.48 -16.27
N LYS A 128 -21.34 -13.18 -14.97
CA LYS A 128 -22.20 -12.11 -14.47
C LYS A 128 -21.47 -10.77 -14.39
N GLY A 129 -20.15 -10.76 -14.55
CA GLY A 129 -19.29 -9.60 -14.46
C GLY A 129 -18.24 -9.71 -13.35
N ILE A 130 -17.77 -8.55 -12.91
CA ILE A 130 -16.74 -8.42 -11.89
C ILE A 130 -17.41 -7.95 -10.60
N ASN A 131 -17.08 -8.56 -9.46
CA ASN A 131 -17.61 -8.15 -8.18
C ASN A 131 -16.48 -8.07 -7.14
N ILE A 132 -16.42 -6.95 -6.43
CA ILE A 132 -15.48 -6.69 -5.34
C ILE A 132 -16.28 -6.44 -4.08
N VAL A 133 -15.99 -7.19 -3.03
CA VAL A 133 -16.58 -6.98 -1.69
C VAL A 133 -15.47 -6.89 -0.66
N GLY A 134 -15.35 -5.74 -0.01
CA GLY A 134 -14.42 -5.51 1.10
C GLY A 134 -15.07 -5.77 2.46
N TYR A 135 -14.25 -6.17 3.45
CA TYR A 135 -14.68 -6.10 4.84
C TYR A 135 -14.97 -4.66 5.26
N ASP A 136 -14.15 -3.74 4.77
CA ASP A 136 -14.23 -2.30 4.93
C ASP A 136 -13.87 -1.59 3.61
N GLU A 137 -13.85 -0.26 3.61
CA GLU A 137 -13.45 0.54 2.45
C GLU A 137 -12.02 0.19 1.97
N ARG A 138 -11.10 -0.02 2.91
CA ARG A 138 -9.71 -0.40 2.61
C ARG A 138 -9.65 -1.76 1.89
N GLY A 139 -10.43 -2.73 2.34
CA GLY A 139 -10.53 -4.03 1.68
C GLY A 139 -11.05 -3.93 0.25
N ALA A 140 -12.11 -3.15 0.00
CA ALA A 140 -12.62 -2.92 -1.35
C ALA A 140 -11.57 -2.23 -2.25
N PHE A 141 -10.85 -1.23 -1.73
CA PHE A 141 -9.73 -0.60 -2.42
C PHE A 141 -8.62 -1.60 -2.78
N TYR A 142 -8.26 -2.51 -1.88
CA TYR A 142 -7.26 -3.56 -2.16
C TYR A 142 -7.72 -4.54 -3.22
N GLY A 143 -9.02 -4.85 -3.26
CA GLY A 143 -9.62 -5.62 -4.36
C GLY A 143 -9.47 -4.92 -5.71
N ILE A 144 -9.65 -3.60 -5.76
CA ILE A 144 -9.41 -2.77 -6.95
C ILE A 144 -7.93 -2.82 -7.34
N GLN A 145 -6.98 -2.71 -6.39
CA GLN A 145 -5.56 -2.77 -6.70
C GLN A 145 -5.16 -4.15 -7.27
N THR A 146 -5.73 -5.23 -6.74
CA THR A 146 -5.55 -6.57 -7.30
C THR A 146 -6.11 -6.66 -8.72
N MET A 147 -7.32 -6.16 -8.95
CA MET A 147 -7.91 -6.10 -10.31
C MET A 147 -7.02 -5.32 -11.28
N LYS A 148 -6.46 -4.16 -10.87
CA LYS A 148 -5.51 -3.38 -11.69
C LYS A 148 -4.28 -4.20 -12.08
N GLN A 149 -3.70 -4.94 -11.14
CA GLN A 149 -2.51 -5.76 -11.39
C GLN A 149 -2.85 -6.94 -12.32
N VAL A 150 -4.01 -7.57 -12.17
CA VAL A 150 -4.49 -8.60 -13.10
C VAL A 150 -4.61 -8.03 -14.51
N LEU A 151 -5.31 -6.91 -14.68
CA LEU A 151 -5.52 -6.28 -16.00
C LEU A 151 -4.22 -5.74 -16.63
N ALA A 152 -3.21 -5.42 -15.84
CA ALA A 152 -1.89 -5.01 -16.30
C ALA A 152 -1.03 -6.18 -16.80
N SER A 153 -1.48 -7.43 -16.60
CA SER A 153 -0.73 -8.60 -17.05
C SER A 153 -0.74 -8.69 -18.59
N PRO A 154 0.43 -8.74 -19.23
CA PRO A 154 0.53 -8.76 -20.69
C PRO A 154 -0.20 -9.95 -21.34
N VAL A 155 -0.26 -11.09 -20.64
CA VAL A 155 -0.91 -12.32 -21.16
C VAL A 155 -2.42 -12.18 -21.30
N LEU A 156 -3.04 -11.19 -20.68
CA LEU A 156 -4.50 -10.97 -20.69
C LEU A 156 -4.94 -9.86 -21.66
N ASN A 157 -3.99 -9.13 -22.20
CA ASN A 157 -4.25 -8.04 -23.16
C ASN A 157 -5.40 -7.10 -22.73
N GLY A 158 -5.42 -6.72 -21.45
CA GLY A 158 -6.43 -5.84 -20.86
C GLY A 158 -7.81 -6.46 -20.64
N ASN A 159 -7.97 -7.77 -20.81
CA ASN A 159 -9.20 -8.50 -20.52
C ASN A 159 -9.18 -9.05 -19.08
N MET A 160 -10.35 -9.31 -18.53
CA MET A 160 -10.47 -9.87 -17.18
C MET A 160 -10.73 -11.36 -17.25
N PRO A 161 -9.84 -12.23 -16.72
CA PRO A 161 -10.07 -13.67 -16.68
C PRO A 161 -11.16 -14.02 -15.67
N TYR A 162 -11.81 -15.17 -15.81
CA TYR A 162 -12.62 -15.69 -14.72
C TYR A 162 -11.71 -16.02 -13.55
N LEU A 163 -12.04 -15.47 -12.37
CA LEU A 163 -11.22 -15.66 -11.19
C LEU A 163 -12.01 -15.56 -9.89
N THR A 164 -11.39 -16.09 -8.83
CA THR A 164 -11.77 -15.83 -7.46
C THR A 164 -10.50 -15.52 -6.67
N CYS A 165 -10.45 -14.36 -6.06
CA CYS A 165 -9.39 -13.93 -5.16
C CYS A 165 -10.00 -13.59 -3.79
N ASN A 166 -9.71 -14.38 -2.76
CA ASN A 166 -10.11 -14.11 -1.38
C ASN A 166 -8.85 -13.88 -0.57
N ASP A 167 -8.60 -12.62 -0.22
CA ASP A 167 -7.34 -12.17 0.33
C ASP A 167 -7.53 -11.27 1.57
N TYR A 168 -6.54 -11.24 2.41
CA TYR A 168 -6.54 -10.49 3.68
C TYR A 168 -5.10 -10.24 4.13
N PRO A 169 -4.83 -9.19 4.92
CA PRO A 169 -3.50 -8.97 5.47
C PRO A 169 -3.20 -9.91 6.65
N ASP A 170 -1.96 -10.42 6.72
CA ASP A 170 -1.46 -11.18 7.88
C ASP A 170 -1.06 -10.26 9.03
N LEU A 171 -0.55 -9.07 8.70
CA LEU A 171 -0.16 -8.06 9.67
C LEU A 171 -1.12 -6.87 9.62
N PRO A 172 -1.60 -6.38 10.77
CA PRO A 172 -2.51 -5.23 10.82
C PRO A 172 -1.82 -3.93 10.37
N LEU A 173 -0.55 -3.73 10.67
CA LEU A 173 0.26 -2.58 10.29
C LEU A 173 1.32 -3.00 9.26
N ARG A 174 1.37 -2.31 8.14
CA ARG A 174 2.29 -2.55 7.03
C ARG A 174 2.64 -1.21 6.44
N GLY A 175 3.83 -0.73 6.70
CA GLY A 175 4.16 0.63 6.32
C GLY A 175 5.63 0.93 6.23
N VAL A 176 5.93 2.20 6.09
CA VAL A 176 7.28 2.73 5.97
C VAL A 176 7.46 3.86 6.98
N VAL A 177 8.61 3.90 7.61
CA VAL A 177 9.04 4.98 8.49
C VAL A 177 10.09 5.82 7.77
N GLU A 178 9.79 7.09 7.50
CA GLU A 178 10.78 8.07 7.08
C GLU A 178 11.40 8.70 8.33
N GLY A 179 12.40 8.02 8.91
CA GLY A 179 13.00 8.43 10.18
C GLY A 179 14.53 8.41 10.16
N PHE A 180 15.13 8.42 8.99
CA PHE A 180 16.59 8.40 8.81
C PHE A 180 17.21 9.79 8.93
N TYR A 181 18.53 9.82 9.16
CA TYR A 181 19.35 11.01 9.11
C TYR A 181 19.81 11.30 7.67
N GLY A 182 20.14 12.52 7.38
CA GLY A 182 20.60 12.99 6.09
C GLY A 182 19.48 13.66 5.29
N GLU A 183 19.69 13.85 4.00
CA GLU A 183 18.76 14.58 3.16
C GLU A 183 17.38 13.87 3.10
N PRO A 184 16.31 14.54 3.52
CA PRO A 184 14.96 13.97 3.46
C PRO A 184 14.53 13.71 2.02
N TRP A 185 13.58 12.80 1.84
CA TRP A 185 12.95 12.64 0.52
C TRP A 185 12.29 13.94 0.04
N SER A 186 12.42 14.22 -1.24
CA SER A 186 11.70 15.35 -1.82
C SER A 186 10.18 15.12 -1.76
N HIS A 187 9.42 16.21 -1.77
CA HIS A 187 7.95 16.14 -1.76
C HIS A 187 7.39 15.25 -2.88
N GLN A 188 7.94 15.35 -4.10
CA GLN A 188 7.51 14.52 -5.23
C GLN A 188 7.83 13.04 -5.04
N VAL A 189 8.96 12.71 -4.42
CA VAL A 189 9.31 11.33 -4.07
C VAL A 189 8.31 10.77 -3.04
N ARG A 190 7.96 11.55 -2.03
CA ARG A 190 6.96 11.14 -1.02
C ARG A 190 5.60 10.84 -1.66
N LEU A 191 5.11 11.73 -2.53
CA LEU A 191 3.85 11.50 -3.26
C LEU A 191 3.90 10.20 -4.09
N SER A 192 4.99 9.98 -4.83
CA SER A 192 5.18 8.76 -5.61
C SER A 192 5.23 7.49 -4.74
N LEU A 193 5.86 7.59 -3.56
CA LEU A 193 5.93 6.48 -2.60
C LEU A 193 4.56 6.18 -1.98
N ILE A 194 3.77 7.20 -1.67
CA ILE A 194 2.40 7.02 -1.14
C ILE A 194 1.53 6.27 -2.16
N ASP A 195 1.63 6.62 -3.45
CA ASP A 195 0.95 5.88 -4.51
C ASP A 195 1.45 4.42 -4.61
N TYR A 196 2.75 4.20 -4.44
CA TYR A 196 3.33 2.87 -4.38
C TYR A 196 2.80 2.09 -3.16
N TYR A 197 2.68 2.72 -1.99
CA TYR A 197 2.15 2.08 -0.78
C TYR A 197 0.72 1.60 -1.01
N GLY A 198 -0.17 2.45 -1.51
CA GLY A 198 -1.55 2.07 -1.79
C GLY A 198 -1.65 0.92 -2.80
N ARG A 199 -0.88 0.97 -3.90
CA ARG A 199 -0.85 -0.09 -4.92
C ARG A 199 -0.39 -1.44 -4.38
N ASN A 200 0.51 -1.45 -3.39
CA ASN A 200 1.06 -2.65 -2.78
C ASN A 200 0.40 -2.99 -1.43
N LYS A 201 -0.75 -2.36 -1.13
CA LYS A 201 -1.57 -2.66 0.05
C LYS A 201 -0.87 -2.40 1.39
N LEU A 202 0.12 -1.49 1.42
CA LEU A 202 0.61 -0.94 2.66
C LEU A 202 -0.42 0.06 3.20
N ASN A 203 -0.47 0.23 4.51
CA ASN A 203 -1.51 1.01 5.14
C ASN A 203 -1.02 2.07 6.13
N GLU A 204 0.29 2.26 6.25
CA GLU A 204 0.84 3.24 7.16
C GLU A 204 2.08 3.92 6.56
N TYR A 205 2.17 5.23 6.74
CA TYR A 205 3.36 6.02 6.45
C TYR A 205 3.68 6.90 7.65
N VAL A 206 4.79 6.61 8.33
CA VAL A 206 5.28 7.37 9.46
C VAL A 206 6.23 8.45 8.97
N TYR A 207 5.79 9.69 9.03
CA TYR A 207 6.56 10.87 8.67
C TYR A 207 7.33 11.40 9.89
N GLY A 208 8.65 11.34 9.86
CA GLY A 208 9.52 11.80 10.94
C GLY A 208 10.98 11.96 10.50
N PRO A 209 11.25 12.65 9.34
CA PRO A 209 12.62 12.86 8.87
C PRO A 209 13.39 13.68 9.91
N LYS A 210 14.59 13.20 10.25
CA LYS A 210 15.39 13.80 11.35
C LYS A 210 15.83 15.23 11.06
N ASP A 211 15.91 15.62 9.80
CA ASP A 211 16.28 16.96 9.37
C ASP A 211 15.06 17.89 9.17
N ASP A 212 13.84 17.43 9.49
CA ASP A 212 12.69 18.32 9.59
C ASP A 212 12.76 19.12 10.88
N PRO A 213 12.88 20.47 10.79
CA PRO A 213 13.08 21.31 11.98
C PRO A 213 11.84 21.40 12.88
N TYR A 214 10.65 21.06 12.39
CA TYR A 214 9.38 21.20 13.12
C TYR A 214 8.90 19.88 13.73
N HIS A 215 9.54 18.79 13.42
CA HIS A 215 9.26 17.48 14.01
C HIS A 215 10.06 17.23 15.28
N SER A 216 11.16 17.98 15.52
CA SER A 216 12.09 17.73 16.63
C SER A 216 12.44 19.01 17.41
N SER A 217 13.15 18.82 18.54
CA SER A 217 13.66 19.93 19.35
C SER A 217 14.68 20.78 18.57
N PRO A 218 14.66 22.14 18.71
CA PRO A 218 13.84 22.90 19.66
C PRO A 218 12.47 23.36 19.10
N ASN A 219 12.18 23.12 17.82
CA ASN A 219 11.08 23.78 17.11
C ASN A 219 9.77 22.98 17.09
N TRP A 220 9.72 21.82 17.71
CA TRP A 220 8.54 20.93 17.66
C TRP A 220 7.22 21.57 18.16
N ARG A 221 7.31 22.69 18.93
CA ARG A 221 6.15 23.48 19.36
C ARG A 221 5.70 24.54 18.37
N LEU A 222 6.51 24.82 17.34
CA LEU A 222 6.20 25.84 16.35
C LEU A 222 5.34 25.26 15.23
N PRO A 223 4.38 26.02 14.72
CA PRO A 223 3.66 25.62 13.54
C PRO A 223 4.60 25.60 12.32
N TYR A 224 4.30 24.73 11.36
CA TYR A 224 4.97 24.78 10.07
C TYR A 224 4.68 26.13 9.36
N PRO A 225 5.64 26.70 8.61
CA PRO A 225 5.36 27.77 7.66
C PRO A 225 4.28 27.34 6.64
N ASP A 226 3.52 28.30 6.12
CA ASP A 226 2.35 28.02 5.26
C ASP A 226 2.65 27.15 4.05
N ASP A 227 3.80 27.30 3.41
CA ASP A 227 4.23 26.51 2.26
C ASP A 227 4.52 25.04 2.66
N GLN A 228 5.20 24.85 3.79
CA GLN A 228 5.47 23.51 4.32
C GLN A 228 4.21 22.85 4.85
N ALA A 229 3.34 23.61 5.52
CA ALA A 229 2.04 23.12 5.97
C ALA A 229 1.17 22.65 4.79
N ARG A 230 1.18 23.39 3.67
CA ARG A 230 0.51 22.93 2.45
C ARG A 230 1.08 21.62 1.89
N ASN A 231 2.41 21.47 1.90
CA ASN A 231 3.05 20.23 1.48
C ASN A 231 2.65 19.04 2.37
N ILE A 232 2.65 19.23 3.70
CA ILE A 232 2.19 18.17 4.62
C ILE A 232 0.71 17.85 4.37
N HIS A 233 -0.14 18.85 4.18
CA HIS A 233 -1.55 18.63 3.86
C HIS A 233 -1.71 17.82 2.57
N GLU A 234 -0.93 18.10 1.52
CA GLU A 234 -0.96 17.33 0.28
C GLU A 234 -0.56 15.86 0.48
N LEU A 235 0.43 15.58 1.33
CA LEU A 235 0.81 14.22 1.71
C LEU A 235 -0.32 13.49 2.45
N VAL A 236 -0.97 14.16 3.40
CA VAL A 236 -2.14 13.62 4.13
C VAL A 236 -3.26 13.27 3.16
N GLU A 237 -3.57 14.17 2.21
CA GLU A 237 -4.60 13.91 1.20
C GLU A 237 -4.21 12.78 0.24
N ALA A 238 -2.92 12.68 -0.15
CA ALA A 238 -2.42 11.57 -0.94
C ALA A 238 -2.55 10.24 -0.18
N CYS A 239 -2.20 10.21 1.10
CA CYS A 239 -2.38 9.06 1.97
C CYS A 239 -3.85 8.66 2.06
N ARG A 240 -4.76 9.61 2.28
CA ARG A 240 -6.20 9.37 2.36
C ARG A 240 -6.73 8.73 1.06
N ARG A 241 -6.35 9.27 -0.10
CA ARG A 241 -6.74 8.69 -1.41
C ARG A 241 -6.23 7.27 -1.61
N ASN A 242 -5.07 6.95 -1.06
CA ASN A 242 -4.45 5.63 -1.15
C ASN A 242 -4.80 4.69 0.02
N ARG A 243 -5.70 5.10 0.93
CA ARG A 243 -6.09 4.37 2.15
C ARG A 243 -4.88 3.99 3.01
N VAL A 244 -3.91 4.89 3.05
CA VAL A 244 -2.72 4.84 3.90
C VAL A 244 -2.94 5.80 5.07
N ASP A 245 -2.65 5.37 6.28
CA ASP A 245 -2.70 6.24 7.45
C ASP A 245 -1.41 7.07 7.49
N PHE A 246 -1.55 8.39 7.53
CA PHE A 246 -0.43 9.29 7.74
C PHE A 246 -0.18 9.46 9.23
N VAL A 247 0.99 9.06 9.68
CA VAL A 247 1.41 9.21 11.08
C VAL A 247 2.49 10.26 11.17
N TRP A 248 2.18 11.40 11.75
CA TRP A 248 3.17 12.43 12.01
C TRP A 248 3.91 12.12 13.31
N ALA A 249 5.21 11.84 13.21
CA ALA A 249 6.05 11.56 14.37
C ALA A 249 6.57 12.87 14.98
N ILE A 250 6.54 12.95 16.31
CA ILE A 250 7.12 14.06 17.05
C ILE A 250 8.27 13.55 17.92
N HIS A 251 9.38 14.31 17.97
CA HIS A 251 10.56 13.98 18.75
C HIS A 251 10.98 15.18 19.65
N PRO A 252 10.30 15.39 20.79
CA PRO A 252 10.56 16.53 21.65
C PRO A 252 11.92 16.46 22.35
N GLY A 253 12.59 15.28 22.35
CA GLY A 253 13.88 15.10 22.99
C GLY A 253 13.84 15.35 24.49
N LYS A 254 14.83 16.09 25.00
CA LYS A 254 14.92 16.51 26.40
C LYS A 254 14.17 17.80 26.71
N ASP A 255 13.54 18.39 25.72
CA ASP A 255 12.95 19.74 25.78
C ASP A 255 11.48 19.73 26.24
N ILE A 256 10.91 18.55 26.47
CA ILE A 256 9.55 18.44 26.97
C ILE A 256 9.43 18.98 28.40
N LYS A 257 8.48 19.88 28.61
CA LYS A 257 8.12 20.39 29.92
C LYS A 257 6.88 19.65 30.42
N TRP A 258 7.01 18.89 31.48
CA TRP A 258 5.91 18.12 32.07
C TRP A 258 4.97 19.07 32.88
N ASN A 259 4.39 20.04 32.19
CA ASN A 259 3.44 21.00 32.70
C ASN A 259 2.26 21.17 31.75
N GLU A 260 1.29 21.99 32.10
CA GLU A 260 0.08 22.20 31.31
C GLU A 260 0.33 22.75 29.90
N GLU A 261 1.47 23.40 29.64
CA GLU A 261 1.78 23.95 28.30
C GLU A 261 2.06 22.89 27.27
N ASP A 262 2.72 21.81 27.66
CA ASP A 262 3.05 20.69 26.75
C ASP A 262 1.96 19.59 26.70
N TYR A 263 0.91 19.73 27.53
CA TYR A 263 -0.24 18.83 27.53
C TYR A 263 -1.43 19.35 26.69
N LYS A 264 -1.33 20.52 26.11
CA LYS A 264 -2.34 21.13 25.23
C LYS A 264 -2.04 20.88 23.78
#